data_4f25de8ba9bef53084ba0d2d5fff6ac4
#
_entry.id   4f25de8ba9bef53084ba0d2d5fff6ac4
#
_cell.length_a   1.000
_cell.length_b   1.000
_cell.length_c   1.000
_cell.angle_alpha   90.00
_cell.angle_beta   90.00
_cell.angle_gamma   90.00
#
_symmetry.space_group_name_H-M   'P 1'
#
loop_
_entity.id
_entity.type
_entity.pdbx_description
1 polymer ?
#
loop_
_entity_poly.entity_id
_entity_poly.type
_entity_poly.pdbx_seq_one_letter_code
_entity_poly.pdbx_strand_id
1 'polypeptide(L)'
;MSNSKESEMKNMGIFMNIFKRAAALALLVSAAGCRGYLNVQPQGEVIPETDEEFAAIIHNRLRDIEGGGDEYVIGNMDAIKHLEGCADNLDANIRTSASLTFFAGEEIDSRQRAYEESWKIVRDCNIVIENMSGRDTDIARGALSAAYSMKGIIYYNLLREFCQPWSDAKAGELPGIPVVESFGINDKPLRGTIRQTYDYAKAQLDKALALNPTDPKYLFTEWIIKAYKAKLEFWCQNWDSVVSLCEDIIASSGVSLTPISEYAGMINAQYEAKGEVLVRSHINNSSELDWYFSYSKSYLASRPASARLIRLFGENPEKDVRYAASFNSKRMNVKTPECKVRLSEIVLMLAEAYYHKGDNDSALRWLNELRRNRIEDVSDLTMASLPAVRPDDRIVVDCQGKAVTPLLQAIFDERRKELYMEGDRWYELKRNGSPEWWVISNGLKYTTREYLYTSPISKSDVDLNPGLEQNPGYVY
;
A
#
# COMPACT_ATOMS: atom_id res chain seq x y z
N MET A 1 -37.07 -46.37 77.78
CA MET A 1 -37.01 -45.23 76.89
C MET A 1 -35.61 -44.92 76.36
N SER A 2 -34.58 -45.69 76.65
CA SER A 2 -33.16 -45.44 76.22
C SER A 2 -32.81 -46.06 74.87
N ASN A 3 -33.35 -47.22 74.48
CA ASN A 3 -32.97 -47.95 73.27
C ASN A 3 -33.55 -47.43 71.95
N SER A 4 -34.59 -46.57 71.96
CA SER A 4 -35.18 -46.03 70.74
C SER A 4 -34.37 -44.85 70.20
N LYS A 5 -33.81 -44.02 71.04
CA LYS A 5 -33.01 -42.85 70.65
C LYS A 5 -31.62 -43.22 70.06
N GLU A 6 -31.06 -44.31 70.47
CA GLU A 6 -29.77 -44.79 69.90
C GLU A 6 -29.91 -45.40 68.50
N SER A 7 -31.08 -46.05 68.24
CA SER A 7 -31.39 -46.58 66.93
C SER A 7 -31.69 -45.46 65.94
N GLU A 8 -32.39 -44.40 66.35
CA GLU A 8 -32.65 -43.25 65.54
C GLU A 8 -31.38 -42.45 65.17
N MET A 9 -30.45 -42.24 66.08
CA MET A 9 -29.19 -41.61 65.82
C MET A 9 -28.26 -42.41 64.92
N LYS A 10 -28.23 -43.74 65.00
CA LYS A 10 -27.49 -44.61 64.09
C LYS A 10 -28.08 -44.50 62.62
N ASN A 11 -29.42 -44.54 62.49
CA ASN A 11 -30.07 -44.42 61.19
C ASN A 11 -29.84 -43.05 60.60
N MET A 12 -29.87 -41.95 61.38
CA MET A 12 -29.59 -40.60 60.91
C MET A 12 -28.12 -40.45 60.48
N GLY A 13 -27.16 -41.10 61.12
CA GLY A 13 -25.75 -41.14 60.71
C GLY A 13 -25.52 -41.87 59.37
N ILE A 14 -26.26 -42.92 59.12
CA ILE A 14 -26.21 -43.69 57.87
C ILE A 14 -26.83 -42.91 56.77
N PHE A 15 -27.98 -42.24 56.97
CA PHE A 15 -28.62 -41.37 56.01
C PHE A 15 -27.73 -40.15 55.62
N MET A 16 -27.06 -39.55 56.62
CA MET A 16 -26.16 -38.39 56.36
C MET A 16 -24.92 -38.79 55.57
N ASN A 17 -24.39 -40.01 55.76
CA ASN A 17 -23.27 -40.51 54.97
C ASN A 17 -23.66 -40.94 53.56
N ILE A 18 -24.87 -41.45 53.35
CA ILE A 18 -25.41 -41.73 52.01
C ILE A 18 -25.62 -40.41 51.26
N PHE A 19 -26.16 -39.37 51.90
CA PHE A 19 -26.38 -38.07 51.31
C PHE A 19 -25.04 -37.37 50.93
N LYS A 20 -24.01 -37.46 51.80
CA LYS A 20 -22.68 -36.92 51.49
C LYS A 20 -22.03 -37.68 50.32
N ARG A 21 -22.19 -38.99 50.22
CA ARG A 21 -21.67 -39.79 49.10
C ARG A 21 -22.44 -39.49 47.76
N ALA A 22 -23.75 -39.30 47.83
CA ALA A 22 -24.56 -38.93 46.69
C ALA A 22 -24.25 -37.50 46.20
N ALA A 23 -24.05 -36.56 47.13
CA ALA A 23 -23.64 -35.18 46.79
C ALA A 23 -22.23 -35.12 46.18
N ALA A 24 -21.28 -35.92 46.71
CA ALA A 24 -19.93 -36.02 46.14
C ALA A 24 -19.92 -36.69 44.75
N LEU A 25 -20.80 -37.69 44.52
CA LEU A 25 -20.95 -38.33 43.20
C LEU A 25 -21.59 -37.38 42.19
N ALA A 26 -22.59 -36.60 42.61
CA ALA A 26 -23.24 -35.56 41.76
C ALA A 26 -22.28 -34.44 41.37
N LEU A 27 -21.37 -34.01 42.27
CA LEU A 27 -20.30 -33.06 41.98
C LEU A 27 -19.25 -33.59 41.02
N LEU A 28 -18.91 -34.90 41.10
CA LEU A 28 -17.99 -35.54 40.17
C LEU A 28 -18.59 -35.71 38.76
N VAL A 29 -19.87 -35.99 38.65
CA VAL A 29 -20.58 -36.12 37.38
C VAL A 29 -20.77 -34.73 36.70
N SER A 30 -21.00 -33.68 37.48
CA SER A 30 -21.07 -32.31 36.95
C SER A 30 -19.71 -31.75 36.45
N ALA A 31 -18.59 -32.22 37.06
CA ALA A 31 -17.23 -31.86 36.63
C ALA A 31 -16.79 -32.62 35.36
N ALA A 32 -17.37 -33.78 35.05
CA ALA A 32 -17.06 -34.56 33.86
C ALA A 32 -17.91 -34.14 32.61
N GLY A 33 -19.03 -33.45 32.82
CA GLY A 33 -19.97 -33.10 31.76
C GLY A 33 -19.64 -31.86 30.94
N CYS A 34 -18.67 -31.03 31.37
CA CYS A 34 -18.42 -29.73 30.72
C CYS A 34 -17.36 -29.72 29.61
N ARG A 35 -16.66 -30.83 29.37
CA ARG A 35 -15.63 -30.85 28.29
C ARG A 35 -16.23 -30.84 26.86
N GLY A 36 -17.41 -31.42 26.66
CA GLY A 36 -18.06 -31.43 25.36
C GLY A 36 -18.86 -30.15 25.03
N TYR A 37 -19.31 -29.41 26.07
CA TYR A 37 -20.11 -28.21 25.88
C TYR A 37 -19.28 -26.96 25.56
N LEU A 38 -17.99 -26.98 25.90
CA LEU A 38 -17.04 -25.90 25.54
C LEU A 38 -16.41 -26.09 24.16
N ASN A 39 -16.72 -27.18 23.46
CA ASN A 39 -16.23 -27.49 22.12
C ASN A 39 -17.31 -27.25 21.07
N VAL A 40 -18.21 -26.31 21.30
CA VAL A 40 -19.15 -25.84 20.28
C VAL A 40 -18.36 -25.01 19.28
N GLN A 41 -17.99 -25.61 18.17
CA GLN A 41 -17.56 -24.83 17.00
C GLN A 41 -18.74 -23.96 16.59
N PRO A 42 -18.54 -22.64 16.37
CA PRO A 42 -19.57 -21.79 15.83
C PRO A 42 -20.08 -22.42 14.53
N GLN A 43 -21.38 -22.63 14.40
CA GLN A 43 -21.96 -23.19 13.19
C GLN A 43 -21.70 -22.20 12.04
N GLY A 44 -20.86 -22.61 11.08
CA GLY A 44 -20.50 -21.81 9.92
C GLY A 44 -19.06 -21.31 9.87
N GLU A 45 -18.24 -21.51 10.91
CA GLU A 45 -16.81 -21.20 10.88
C GLU A 45 -16.00 -22.50 10.74
N VAL A 46 -15.22 -22.60 9.67
CA VAL A 46 -14.25 -23.68 9.47
C VAL A 46 -12.94 -23.25 10.12
N ILE A 47 -12.44 -24.04 11.09
CA ILE A 47 -11.07 -23.86 11.59
C ILE A 47 -10.16 -24.53 10.55
N PRO A 48 -9.27 -23.80 9.86
CA PRO A 48 -8.40 -24.37 8.86
C PRO A 48 -7.44 -25.43 9.45
N GLU A 49 -7.31 -26.56 8.78
CA GLU A 49 -6.43 -27.66 9.17
C GLU A 49 -5.52 -28.11 8.01
N THR A 50 -6.03 -28.03 6.77
CA THR A 50 -5.34 -28.44 5.55
C THR A 50 -4.61 -27.29 4.87
N ASP A 51 -3.71 -27.62 3.94
CA ASP A 51 -2.99 -26.63 3.13
C ASP A 51 -3.97 -25.80 2.28
N GLU A 52 -4.99 -26.45 1.71
CA GLU A 52 -6.01 -25.82 0.91
C GLU A 52 -6.85 -24.80 1.70
N GLU A 53 -7.19 -25.15 2.94
CA GLU A 53 -7.98 -24.27 3.81
C GLU A 53 -7.17 -23.04 4.25
N PHE A 54 -5.90 -23.19 4.60
CA PHE A 54 -5.03 -22.05 4.87
C PHE A 54 -4.77 -21.22 3.60
N ALA A 55 -4.53 -21.85 2.46
CA ALA A 55 -4.35 -21.14 1.20
C ALA A 55 -5.61 -20.36 0.79
N ALA A 56 -6.82 -20.82 1.15
CA ALA A 56 -8.07 -20.12 0.90
C ALA A 56 -8.10 -18.72 1.57
N ILE A 57 -7.44 -18.53 2.72
CA ILE A 57 -7.30 -17.21 3.36
C ILE A 57 -6.56 -16.26 2.43
N ILE A 58 -5.46 -16.72 1.83
CA ILE A 58 -4.68 -15.93 0.87
C ILE A 58 -5.46 -15.67 -0.41
N HIS A 59 -6.13 -16.69 -0.96
CA HIS A 59 -6.96 -16.53 -2.16
C HIS A 59 -8.11 -15.53 -1.96
N ASN A 60 -8.67 -15.42 -0.76
CA ASN A 60 -9.65 -14.37 -0.46
C ASN A 60 -9.04 -12.97 -0.61
N ARG A 61 -7.81 -12.75 -0.12
CA ARG A 61 -7.10 -11.47 -0.29
C ARG A 61 -6.69 -11.20 -1.74
N LEU A 62 -6.28 -12.23 -2.48
CA LEU A 62 -6.02 -12.11 -3.92
C LEU A 62 -7.28 -11.73 -4.69
N ARG A 63 -8.43 -12.30 -4.33
CA ARG A 63 -9.73 -11.91 -4.92
C ARG A 63 -10.08 -10.46 -4.65
N ASP A 64 -9.75 -9.91 -3.46
CA ASP A 64 -9.93 -8.49 -3.18
C ASP A 64 -9.07 -7.62 -4.13
N ILE A 65 -7.82 -8.03 -4.41
CA ILE A 65 -6.94 -7.39 -5.39
C ILE A 65 -7.53 -7.50 -6.80
N GLU A 66 -7.99 -8.69 -7.21
CA GLU A 66 -8.62 -8.91 -8.51
C GLU A 66 -9.87 -8.03 -8.70
N GLY A 67 -10.62 -7.83 -7.63
CA GLY A 67 -11.79 -6.96 -7.62
C GLY A 67 -11.46 -5.47 -7.61
N GLY A 68 -10.39 -5.06 -6.94
CA GLY A 68 -9.88 -3.68 -6.90
C GLY A 68 -10.70 -2.69 -6.07
N GLY A 69 -11.75 -3.14 -5.38
CA GLY A 69 -12.63 -2.27 -4.58
C GLY A 69 -12.03 -1.86 -3.25
N ASP A 70 -11.93 -2.79 -2.34
CA ASP A 70 -11.50 -2.58 -0.95
C ASP A 70 -10.12 -3.20 -0.66
N GLU A 71 -9.23 -3.23 -1.63
CA GLU A 71 -7.89 -3.79 -1.46
C GLU A 71 -6.88 -2.70 -1.06
N TYR A 72 -5.89 -3.07 -0.25
CA TYR A 72 -4.89 -2.16 0.31
C TYR A 72 -3.44 -2.61 0.03
N VAL A 73 -3.25 -3.69 -0.73
CA VAL A 73 -1.92 -4.23 -1.05
C VAL A 73 -1.31 -3.48 -2.23
N ILE A 74 -1.93 -3.57 -3.41
CA ILE A 74 -1.49 -2.82 -4.60
C ILE A 74 -2.00 -1.38 -4.51
N GLY A 75 -3.24 -1.21 -4.08
CA GLY A 75 -3.92 0.06 -3.86
C GLY A 75 -5.25 0.13 -4.58
N ASN A 76 -6.24 0.62 -3.87
CA ASN A 76 -7.59 0.78 -4.41
C ASN A 76 -7.81 2.16 -5.01
N MET A 77 -8.90 2.31 -5.72
CA MET A 77 -9.26 3.56 -6.40
C MET A 77 -9.60 4.70 -5.45
N ASP A 78 -10.12 4.41 -4.25
CA ASP A 78 -10.36 5.45 -3.26
C ASP A 78 -9.05 6.07 -2.79
N ALA A 79 -8.00 5.27 -2.59
CA ALA A 79 -6.69 5.79 -2.27
C ALA A 79 -6.18 6.75 -3.35
N ILE A 80 -6.31 6.37 -4.64
CA ILE A 80 -5.89 7.26 -5.74
C ILE A 80 -6.73 8.53 -5.77
N LYS A 81 -8.04 8.43 -5.63
CA LYS A 81 -8.95 9.58 -5.61
C LYS A 81 -8.51 10.59 -4.56
N HIS A 82 -8.13 10.13 -3.37
CA HIS A 82 -7.63 10.97 -2.30
C HIS A 82 -6.22 11.51 -2.58
N LEU A 83 -5.29 10.65 -2.99
CA LEU A 83 -3.91 11.03 -3.27
C LEU A 83 -3.82 12.06 -4.40
N GLU A 84 -4.55 11.87 -5.50
CA GLU A 84 -4.60 12.83 -6.62
C GLU A 84 -5.43 14.08 -6.27
N GLY A 85 -6.52 13.92 -5.51
CA GLY A 85 -7.35 15.03 -5.06
C GLY A 85 -6.60 16.02 -4.15
N CYS A 86 -5.71 15.52 -3.30
CA CYS A 86 -4.92 16.30 -2.35
C CYS A 86 -3.59 16.80 -2.90
N ALA A 87 -3.09 16.21 -4.01
CA ALA A 87 -1.86 16.62 -4.68
C ALA A 87 -2.05 17.88 -5.55
N ASP A 88 -0.97 18.31 -6.20
CA ASP A 88 -0.95 19.50 -7.04
C ASP A 88 -1.15 19.22 -8.54
N ASN A 89 -1.66 18.03 -8.88
CA ASN A 89 -1.98 17.66 -10.26
C ASN A 89 -3.28 18.26 -10.77
N LEU A 90 -4.19 18.62 -9.88
CA LEU A 90 -5.50 19.18 -10.20
C LEU A 90 -5.64 20.61 -9.67
N ASP A 91 -6.17 21.51 -10.49
CA ASP A 91 -6.57 22.83 -10.02
C ASP A 91 -7.82 22.75 -9.14
N ALA A 92 -7.99 23.72 -8.23
CA ALA A 92 -9.21 23.83 -7.45
C ALA A 92 -10.43 24.02 -8.38
N ASN A 93 -11.56 23.38 -8.03
CA ASN A 93 -12.78 23.56 -8.77
C ASN A 93 -13.37 24.96 -8.51
N ILE A 94 -13.72 25.67 -9.57
CA ILE A 94 -14.39 26.98 -9.49
C ILE A 94 -15.89 26.80 -9.22
N ARG A 95 -16.43 25.60 -9.43
CA ARG A 95 -17.86 25.30 -9.27
C ARG A 95 -18.15 24.67 -7.91
N THR A 96 -19.04 25.26 -7.17
CA THR A 96 -19.42 24.99 -5.79
C THR A 96 -20.16 23.67 -5.54
N SER A 97 -20.40 22.85 -6.54
CA SER A 97 -21.33 21.71 -6.40
C SER A 97 -20.66 20.34 -6.18
N ALA A 98 -19.34 20.27 -6.15
CA ALA A 98 -18.67 18.99 -5.97
C ALA A 98 -18.08 18.89 -4.57
N SER A 99 -18.50 17.88 -3.84
CA SER A 99 -17.88 17.37 -2.63
C SER A 99 -16.52 16.72 -2.93
N LEU A 100 -15.68 17.45 -3.68
CA LEU A 100 -14.36 16.99 -4.06
C LEU A 100 -13.37 17.41 -3.02
N THR A 101 -12.74 16.45 -2.42
CA THR A 101 -11.58 16.67 -1.58
C THR A 101 -10.49 17.36 -2.39
N PHE A 102 -9.99 18.45 -1.88
CA PHE A 102 -8.87 19.22 -2.47
C PHE A 102 -7.84 19.58 -1.39
N PHE A 103 -8.03 19.05 -0.18
CA PHE A 103 -7.20 19.35 0.98
C PHE A 103 -7.05 18.09 1.84
N ALA A 104 -5.82 17.72 2.13
CA ALA A 104 -5.49 16.48 2.84
C ALA A 104 -6.10 16.38 4.25
N GLY A 105 -6.38 17.51 4.90
CA GLY A 105 -7.03 17.54 6.21
C GLY A 105 -8.48 17.07 6.22
N GLU A 106 -9.14 16.96 5.05
CA GLU A 106 -10.50 16.42 4.92
C GLU A 106 -10.51 14.89 4.81
N GLU A 107 -9.33 14.25 4.67
CA GLU A 107 -9.18 12.82 4.40
C GLU A 107 -8.68 12.01 5.60
N ILE A 108 -8.63 12.63 6.78
CA ILE A 108 -8.07 12.01 7.99
C ILE A 108 -8.78 10.69 8.31
N ASP A 109 -10.11 10.65 8.25
CA ASP A 109 -10.88 9.44 8.57
C ASP A 109 -10.65 8.32 7.55
N SER A 110 -10.58 8.65 6.25
CA SER A 110 -10.26 7.67 5.21
C SER A 110 -8.86 7.08 5.39
N ARG A 111 -7.90 7.88 5.85
CA ARG A 111 -6.53 7.43 6.13
C ARG A 111 -6.48 6.53 7.36
N GLN A 112 -7.20 6.84 8.41
CA GLN A 112 -7.31 5.96 9.58
C GLN A 112 -7.88 4.60 9.21
N ARG A 113 -8.91 4.55 8.34
CA ARG A 113 -9.46 3.30 7.82
C ARG A 113 -8.40 2.49 7.07
N ALA A 114 -7.57 3.10 6.23
CA ALA A 114 -6.49 2.41 5.54
C ALA A 114 -5.48 1.76 6.50
N TYR A 115 -5.20 2.42 7.63
CA TYR A 115 -4.38 1.85 8.70
C TYR A 115 -5.02 0.59 9.30
N GLU A 116 -6.29 0.66 9.68
CA GLU A 116 -7.03 -0.46 10.29
C GLU A 116 -7.15 -1.67 9.35
N GLU A 117 -7.49 -1.44 8.07
CA GLU A 117 -7.62 -2.51 7.08
C GLU A 117 -6.27 -3.19 6.79
N SER A 118 -5.17 -2.44 6.81
CA SER A 118 -3.83 -3.01 6.66
C SER A 118 -3.53 -4.07 7.72
N TRP A 119 -3.95 -3.85 8.96
CA TRP A 119 -3.74 -4.82 10.05
C TRP A 119 -4.56 -6.10 9.89
N LYS A 120 -5.72 -6.04 9.25
CA LYS A 120 -6.49 -7.24 8.92
C LYS A 120 -5.75 -8.12 7.91
N ILE A 121 -5.08 -7.51 6.92
CA ILE A 121 -4.26 -8.24 5.95
C ILE A 121 -3.03 -8.85 6.64
N VAL A 122 -2.34 -8.09 7.50
CA VAL A 122 -1.19 -8.59 8.27
C VAL A 122 -1.58 -9.77 9.15
N ARG A 123 -2.74 -9.71 9.82
CA ARG A 123 -3.29 -10.82 10.62
C ARG A 123 -3.46 -12.07 9.77
N ASP A 124 -4.12 -11.96 8.63
CA ASP A 124 -4.41 -13.11 7.76
C ASP A 124 -3.11 -13.72 7.20
N CYS A 125 -2.13 -12.88 6.84
CA CYS A 125 -0.80 -13.35 6.47
C CYS A 125 -0.10 -14.08 7.62
N ASN A 126 -0.18 -13.55 8.85
CA ASN A 126 0.43 -14.20 10.03
C ASN A 126 -0.19 -15.56 10.31
N ILE A 127 -1.52 -15.70 10.21
CA ILE A 127 -2.21 -17.00 10.37
C ILE A 127 -1.64 -18.02 9.38
N VAL A 128 -1.49 -17.66 8.12
CA VAL A 128 -0.97 -18.56 7.09
C VAL A 128 0.50 -18.86 7.34
N ILE A 129 1.32 -17.86 7.64
CA ILE A 129 2.75 -18.03 7.89
C ILE A 129 2.97 -18.96 9.11
N GLU A 130 2.25 -18.74 10.21
CA GLU A 130 2.40 -19.54 11.43
C GLU A 130 2.04 -21.01 11.22
N ASN A 131 0.95 -21.28 10.48
CA ASN A 131 0.43 -22.64 10.34
C ASN A 131 1.01 -23.41 9.16
N MET A 132 1.57 -22.74 8.16
CA MET A 132 2.11 -23.38 6.95
C MET A 132 3.65 -23.43 6.92
N SER A 133 4.33 -22.68 7.80
CA SER A 133 5.79 -22.72 7.88
C SER A 133 6.29 -24.14 8.17
N GLY A 134 7.24 -24.61 7.35
CA GLY A 134 7.81 -25.96 7.46
C GLY A 134 7.00 -27.05 6.73
N ARG A 135 5.86 -26.75 6.10
CA ARG A 135 5.17 -27.67 5.21
C ARG A 135 5.87 -27.63 3.83
N ASP A 136 6.13 -28.79 3.26
CA ASP A 136 6.83 -28.93 1.97
C ASP A 136 5.86 -29.37 0.85
N THR A 137 4.85 -28.57 0.61
CA THR A 137 3.89 -28.73 -0.50
C THR A 137 3.93 -27.52 -1.43
N ASP A 138 3.56 -27.69 -2.69
CA ASP A 138 3.48 -26.56 -3.64
C ASP A 138 2.43 -25.53 -3.22
N ILE A 139 1.32 -26.00 -2.63
CA ILE A 139 0.28 -25.13 -2.07
C ILE A 139 0.84 -24.27 -0.93
N ALA A 140 1.53 -24.90 0.03
CA ALA A 140 2.14 -24.18 1.14
C ALA A 140 3.19 -23.17 0.66
N ARG A 141 4.04 -23.57 -0.31
CA ARG A 141 5.07 -22.69 -0.87
C ARG A 141 4.46 -21.48 -1.56
N GLY A 142 3.41 -21.67 -2.38
CA GLY A 142 2.70 -20.59 -3.06
C GLY A 142 1.99 -19.65 -2.08
N ALA A 143 1.24 -20.21 -1.12
CA ALA A 143 0.51 -19.44 -0.12
C ALA A 143 1.46 -18.64 0.80
N LEU A 144 2.58 -19.25 1.24
CA LEU A 144 3.61 -18.57 2.03
C LEU A 144 4.28 -17.44 1.26
N SER A 145 4.64 -17.66 -0.02
CA SER A 145 5.22 -16.61 -0.84
C SER A 145 4.28 -15.42 -1.00
N ALA A 146 2.99 -15.66 -1.27
CA ALA A 146 1.98 -14.61 -1.36
C ALA A 146 1.77 -13.90 -0.01
N ALA A 147 1.71 -14.64 1.11
CA ALA A 147 1.57 -14.06 2.43
C ALA A 147 2.75 -13.16 2.80
N TYR A 148 3.98 -13.60 2.57
CA TYR A 148 5.18 -12.78 2.78
C TYR A 148 5.21 -11.57 1.85
N SER A 149 4.82 -11.72 0.58
CA SER A 149 4.73 -10.63 -0.38
C SER A 149 3.75 -9.56 0.07
N MET A 150 2.50 -9.94 0.37
CA MET A 150 1.48 -9.01 0.84
C MET A 150 1.91 -8.32 2.13
N LYS A 151 2.47 -9.06 3.09
CA LYS A 151 2.95 -8.50 4.35
C LYS A 151 4.07 -7.48 4.11
N GLY A 152 5.06 -7.79 3.29
CA GLY A 152 6.14 -6.85 2.93
C GLY A 152 5.63 -5.60 2.23
N ILE A 153 4.67 -5.74 1.30
CA ILE A 153 4.05 -4.63 0.58
C ILE A 153 3.22 -3.76 1.52
N ILE A 154 2.44 -4.34 2.42
CA ILE A 154 1.66 -3.60 3.42
C ILE A 154 2.58 -2.79 4.33
N TYR A 155 3.68 -3.37 4.82
CA TYR A 155 4.64 -2.62 5.63
C TYR A 155 5.33 -1.48 4.86
N TYR A 156 5.61 -1.66 3.56
CA TYR A 156 6.06 -0.58 2.68
C TYR A 156 4.99 0.52 2.55
N ASN A 157 3.72 0.18 2.36
CA ASN A 157 2.63 1.14 2.26
C ASN A 157 2.44 1.90 3.58
N LEU A 158 2.45 1.20 4.72
CA LEU A 158 2.37 1.80 6.05
C LEU A 158 3.57 2.72 6.34
N LEU A 159 4.79 2.30 5.99
CA LEU A 159 5.99 3.13 6.10
C LEU A 159 5.83 4.43 5.32
N ARG A 160 5.39 4.35 4.08
CA ARG A 160 5.24 5.49 3.18
C ARG A 160 4.12 6.44 3.61
N GLU A 161 3.01 5.90 4.13
CA GLU A 161 1.82 6.65 4.49
C GLU A 161 1.92 7.24 5.91
N PHE A 162 2.25 6.41 6.92
CA PHE A 162 2.11 6.72 8.34
C PHE A 162 3.42 7.03 9.06
N CYS A 163 4.56 7.03 8.35
CA CYS A 163 5.83 7.49 8.90
C CYS A 163 6.28 8.79 8.23
N GLN A 164 7.15 9.53 8.88
CA GLN A 164 7.83 10.66 8.25
C GLN A 164 8.69 10.18 7.07
N PRO A 165 9.03 11.07 6.11
CA PRO A 165 9.93 10.72 5.03
C PRO A 165 11.25 10.14 5.54
N TRP A 166 11.83 9.22 4.77
CA TRP A 166 13.12 8.63 5.12
C TRP A 166 14.22 9.70 5.22
N SER A 167 15.03 9.55 6.23
CA SER A 167 16.28 10.29 6.41
C SER A 167 17.29 9.38 7.07
N ASP A 168 18.42 9.11 6.43
CA ASP A 168 19.45 8.22 6.99
C ASP A 168 19.89 8.62 8.39
N ALA A 169 20.01 9.93 8.63
CA ALA A 169 20.41 10.49 9.92
C ALA A 169 19.37 10.26 11.03
N LYS A 170 18.08 10.11 10.68
CA LYS A 170 16.97 10.05 11.64
C LYS A 170 16.18 8.74 11.60
N ALA A 171 16.42 7.86 10.64
CA ALA A 171 15.64 6.63 10.47
C ALA A 171 15.70 5.70 11.68
N GLY A 172 16.77 5.77 12.50
CA GLY A 172 16.91 5.03 13.74
C GLY A 172 16.24 5.66 14.97
N GLU A 173 15.65 6.85 14.82
CA GLU A 173 15.04 7.62 15.92
C GLU A 173 13.56 7.89 15.69
N LEU A 174 13.18 8.20 14.43
CA LEU A 174 11.81 8.54 14.07
C LEU A 174 10.87 7.34 14.23
N PRO A 175 9.62 7.58 14.72
CA PRO A 175 8.66 6.51 14.95
C PRO A 175 8.26 5.82 13.64
N GLY A 176 8.44 4.51 13.61
CA GLY A 176 8.04 3.61 12.52
C GLY A 176 6.63 3.06 12.72
N ILE A 177 6.41 1.84 12.24
CA ILE A 177 5.17 1.07 12.38
C ILE A 177 5.43 -0.08 13.37
N PRO A 178 4.46 -0.48 14.21
CA PRO A 178 4.59 -1.67 15.04
C PRO A 178 4.93 -2.91 14.21
N VAL A 179 5.90 -3.71 14.65
CA VAL A 179 6.19 -5.00 14.04
C VAL A 179 5.32 -6.06 14.69
N VAL A 180 4.46 -6.71 13.88
CA VAL A 180 3.50 -7.74 14.34
C VAL A 180 3.79 -9.04 13.60
N GLU A 181 4.33 -10.03 14.33
CA GLU A 181 4.69 -11.34 13.77
C GLU A 181 3.67 -12.44 14.06
N SER A 182 2.89 -12.27 15.13
CA SER A 182 1.82 -13.17 15.56
C SER A 182 0.58 -12.36 15.92
N PHE A 183 -0.53 -13.03 16.18
CA PHE A 183 -1.77 -12.38 16.60
C PHE A 183 -2.18 -12.88 17.97
N GLY A 184 -2.13 -12.01 18.98
CA GLY A 184 -2.67 -12.23 20.30
C GLY A 184 -3.71 -11.18 20.66
N ILE A 185 -4.89 -11.59 21.14
CA ILE A 185 -6.01 -10.68 21.49
C ILE A 185 -5.58 -9.60 22.50
N ASN A 186 -4.59 -9.89 23.33
CA ASN A 186 -4.11 -8.98 24.38
C ASN A 186 -2.82 -8.25 23.98
N ASP A 187 -2.32 -8.47 22.77
CA ASP A 187 -1.07 -7.86 22.34
C ASP A 187 -1.27 -6.35 22.11
N LYS A 188 -0.33 -5.58 22.63
CA LYS A 188 -0.28 -4.13 22.48
C LYS A 188 1.04 -3.71 21.84
N PRO A 189 1.21 -3.97 20.54
CA PRO A 189 2.46 -3.68 19.87
C PRO A 189 2.70 -2.16 19.85
N LEU A 190 3.94 -1.77 20.11
CA LEU A 190 4.38 -0.39 20.08
C LEU A 190 5.14 -0.09 18.79
N ARG A 191 5.20 1.17 18.45
CA ARG A 191 5.98 1.64 17.32
C ARG A 191 7.47 1.41 17.59
N GLY A 192 8.13 0.78 16.64
CA GLY A 192 9.57 0.80 16.54
C GLY A 192 10.04 2.06 15.81
N THR A 193 11.22 1.99 15.20
CA THR A 193 11.77 3.06 14.37
C THR A 193 11.42 2.86 12.88
N ILE A 194 11.56 3.92 12.08
CA ILE A 194 11.43 3.83 10.62
C ILE A 194 12.41 2.79 10.06
N ARG A 195 13.64 2.72 10.59
CA ARG A 195 14.65 1.72 10.23
C ARG A 195 14.16 0.29 10.48
N GLN A 196 13.61 0.03 11.64
CA GLN A 196 13.06 -1.29 11.97
C GLN A 196 11.88 -1.67 11.07
N THR A 197 11.02 -0.69 10.71
CA THR A 197 9.92 -0.93 9.77
C THR A 197 10.45 -1.30 8.39
N TYR A 198 11.46 -0.58 7.89
CA TYR A 198 12.12 -0.88 6.62
C TYR A 198 12.77 -2.27 6.64
N ASP A 199 13.58 -2.57 7.66
CA ASP A 199 14.27 -3.85 7.79
C ASP A 199 13.26 -5.00 7.80
N TYR A 200 12.15 -4.81 8.48
CA TYR A 200 11.09 -5.80 8.54
C TYR A 200 10.39 -6.00 7.19
N ALA A 201 9.98 -4.93 6.51
CA ALA A 201 9.36 -4.99 5.18
C ALA A 201 10.28 -5.70 4.18
N LYS A 202 11.56 -5.32 4.17
CA LYS A 202 12.59 -5.94 3.33
C LYS A 202 12.73 -7.44 3.60
N ALA A 203 12.81 -7.82 4.88
CA ALA A 203 12.93 -9.23 5.27
C ALA A 203 11.72 -10.07 4.82
N GLN A 204 10.49 -9.51 4.83
CA GLN A 204 9.32 -10.23 4.33
C GLN A 204 9.43 -10.45 2.80
N LEU A 205 9.81 -9.42 2.04
CA LEU A 205 10.00 -9.54 0.58
C LEU A 205 11.15 -10.52 0.24
N ASP A 206 12.23 -10.53 1.01
CA ASP A 206 13.33 -11.48 0.84
C ASP A 206 12.89 -12.93 1.12
N LYS A 207 12.06 -13.16 2.16
CA LYS A 207 11.46 -14.48 2.43
C LYS A 207 10.54 -14.93 1.29
N ALA A 208 9.76 -14.02 0.72
CA ALA A 208 8.90 -14.32 -0.43
C ALA A 208 9.72 -14.77 -1.65
N LEU A 209 10.79 -14.04 -1.97
CA LEU A 209 11.69 -14.39 -3.08
C LEU A 209 12.40 -15.73 -2.86
N ALA A 210 12.81 -16.04 -1.62
CA ALA A 210 13.48 -17.30 -1.29
C ALA A 210 12.61 -18.55 -1.52
N LEU A 211 11.28 -18.38 -1.55
CA LEU A 211 10.33 -19.45 -1.87
C LEU A 211 10.20 -19.73 -3.38
N ASN A 212 10.87 -18.94 -4.24
CA ASN A 212 10.86 -19.05 -5.69
C ASN A 212 9.42 -19.15 -6.27
N PRO A 213 8.61 -18.09 -6.19
CA PRO A 213 7.20 -18.10 -6.57
C PRO A 213 7.05 -18.27 -8.09
N THR A 214 6.53 -19.42 -8.50
CA THR A 214 6.33 -19.76 -9.93
C THR A 214 4.85 -19.95 -10.30
N ASP A 215 3.96 -20.17 -9.32
CA ASP A 215 2.54 -20.38 -9.57
C ASP A 215 1.81 -19.04 -9.74
N PRO A 216 1.32 -18.72 -10.97
CA PRO A 216 0.63 -17.46 -11.24
C PRO A 216 -0.68 -17.29 -10.48
N LYS A 217 -1.26 -18.36 -9.92
CA LYS A 217 -2.47 -18.29 -9.09
C LYS A 217 -2.27 -17.46 -7.81
N TYR A 218 -1.02 -17.28 -7.38
CA TYR A 218 -0.69 -16.48 -6.22
C TYR A 218 -0.29 -15.04 -6.55
N LEU A 219 -0.46 -14.60 -7.79
CA LEU A 219 -0.24 -13.25 -8.31
C LEU A 219 1.21 -12.75 -8.20
N PHE A 220 1.85 -12.87 -7.03
CA PHE A 220 3.15 -12.25 -6.76
C PHE A 220 4.29 -13.08 -7.35
N THR A 221 4.61 -12.82 -8.61
CA THR A 221 5.78 -13.39 -9.29
C THR A 221 7.07 -12.78 -8.75
N GLU A 222 8.22 -13.39 -9.07
CA GLU A 222 9.55 -12.85 -8.74
C GLU A 222 9.68 -11.36 -9.13
N TRP A 223 9.21 -11.00 -10.33
CA TRP A 223 9.34 -9.65 -10.88
C TRP A 223 8.48 -8.63 -10.14
N ILE A 224 7.29 -9.01 -9.72
CA ILE A 224 6.42 -8.17 -8.90
C ILE A 224 7.04 -7.94 -7.52
N ILE A 225 7.56 -8.98 -6.89
CA ILE A 225 8.23 -8.87 -5.58
C ILE A 225 9.49 -8.00 -5.68
N LYS A 226 10.32 -8.20 -6.70
CA LYS A 226 11.50 -7.36 -6.97
C LYS A 226 11.12 -5.90 -7.23
N ALA A 227 10.02 -5.65 -7.94
CA ALA A 227 9.53 -4.29 -8.19
C ALA A 227 9.12 -3.59 -6.89
N TYR A 228 8.39 -4.26 -6.00
CA TYR A 228 8.06 -3.68 -4.69
C TYR A 228 9.30 -3.53 -3.78
N LYS A 229 10.25 -4.45 -3.87
CA LYS A 229 11.53 -4.29 -3.18
C LYS A 229 12.30 -3.08 -3.72
N ALA A 230 12.34 -2.87 -5.04
CA ALA A 230 12.93 -1.68 -5.63
C ALA A 230 12.23 -0.38 -5.18
N LYS A 231 10.89 -0.39 -5.08
CA LYS A 231 10.11 0.75 -4.54
C LYS A 231 10.43 1.02 -3.06
N LEU A 232 10.60 -0.01 -2.24
CA LEU A 232 11.00 0.11 -0.84
C LEU A 232 12.42 0.70 -0.73
N GLU A 233 13.39 0.15 -1.49
CA GLU A 233 14.77 0.62 -1.50
C GLU A 233 14.87 2.07 -2.02
N PHE A 234 14.06 2.43 -3.04
CA PHE A 234 13.95 3.77 -3.57
C PHE A 234 13.40 4.77 -2.55
N TRP A 235 12.34 4.40 -1.82
CA TRP A 235 11.81 5.20 -0.72
C TRP A 235 12.84 5.46 0.37
N CYS A 236 13.64 4.44 0.68
CA CYS A 236 14.68 4.48 1.71
C CYS A 236 16.06 4.92 1.18
N GLN A 237 16.15 5.42 -0.05
CA GLN A 237 17.34 6.01 -0.65
C GLN A 237 18.54 5.04 -0.78
N ASN A 238 18.29 3.74 -0.87
CA ASN A 238 19.33 2.73 -1.07
C ASN A 238 19.66 2.56 -2.55
N TRP A 239 20.31 3.55 -3.14
CA TRP A 239 20.48 3.72 -4.58
C TRP A 239 21.19 2.54 -5.25
N ASP A 240 22.17 1.90 -4.61
CA ASP A 240 22.83 0.72 -5.17
C ASP A 240 21.86 -0.46 -5.34
N SER A 241 21.01 -0.69 -4.35
CA SER A 241 19.98 -1.72 -4.41
C SER A 241 18.91 -1.40 -5.47
N VAL A 242 18.52 -0.13 -5.59
CA VAL A 242 17.59 0.33 -6.63
C VAL A 242 18.15 0.03 -8.02
N VAL A 243 19.40 0.43 -8.29
CA VAL A 243 20.05 0.18 -9.58
C VAL A 243 20.07 -1.32 -9.89
N SER A 244 20.57 -2.13 -8.96
CA SER A 244 20.67 -3.59 -9.16
C SER A 244 19.31 -4.24 -9.44
N LEU A 245 18.27 -3.91 -8.66
CA LEU A 245 16.93 -4.48 -8.82
C LEU A 245 16.26 -4.02 -10.12
N CYS A 246 16.35 -2.71 -10.43
CA CYS A 246 15.72 -2.17 -11.63
C CYS A 246 16.39 -2.70 -12.91
N GLU A 247 17.72 -2.78 -12.95
CA GLU A 247 18.42 -3.37 -14.09
C GLU A 247 18.09 -4.84 -14.29
N ASP A 248 17.99 -5.62 -13.21
CA ASP A 248 17.60 -7.02 -13.28
C ASP A 248 16.17 -7.19 -13.81
N ILE A 249 15.20 -6.39 -13.33
CA ILE A 249 13.81 -6.39 -13.83
C ILE A 249 13.79 -6.06 -15.33
N ILE A 250 14.48 -5.00 -15.76
CA ILE A 250 14.50 -4.55 -17.16
C ILE A 250 15.13 -5.61 -18.06
N ALA A 251 16.21 -6.26 -17.61
CA ALA A 251 16.95 -7.22 -18.42
C ALA A 251 16.28 -8.60 -18.47
N SER A 252 15.59 -9.03 -17.42
CA SER A 252 15.25 -10.43 -17.20
C SER A 252 13.75 -10.72 -17.10
N SER A 253 12.89 -9.72 -16.86
CA SER A 253 11.45 -9.94 -16.70
C SER A 253 10.71 -10.33 -17.98
N GLY A 254 11.33 -10.11 -19.14
CA GLY A 254 10.68 -10.28 -20.44
C GLY A 254 9.67 -9.16 -20.78
N VAL A 255 9.55 -8.15 -19.92
CA VAL A 255 8.68 -6.98 -20.13
C VAL A 255 9.51 -5.83 -20.69
N SER A 256 8.99 -5.13 -21.70
CA SER A 256 9.63 -3.95 -22.31
C SER A 256 8.71 -2.74 -22.23
N LEU A 257 9.30 -1.54 -22.35
CA LEU A 257 8.51 -0.29 -22.45
C LEU A 257 7.53 -0.39 -23.61
N THR A 258 6.29 -0.04 -23.35
CA THR A 258 5.24 -0.04 -24.40
C THR A 258 5.53 1.06 -25.41
N PRO A 259 5.61 0.74 -26.71
CA PRO A 259 5.88 1.73 -27.74
C PRO A 259 4.71 2.72 -27.90
N ILE A 260 5.01 3.89 -28.49
CA ILE A 260 4.05 4.98 -28.72
C ILE A 260 2.74 4.46 -29.35
N SER A 261 2.83 3.62 -30.39
CA SER A 261 1.65 3.10 -31.12
C SER A 261 0.71 2.23 -30.28
N GLU A 262 1.20 1.64 -29.19
CA GLU A 262 0.46 0.71 -28.33
C GLU A 262 0.09 1.34 -26.98
N TYR A 263 0.64 2.51 -26.65
CA TYR A 263 0.46 3.15 -25.34
C TYR A 263 -1.01 3.38 -24.97
N ALA A 264 -1.81 3.91 -25.90
CA ALA A 264 -3.23 4.15 -25.66
C ALA A 264 -3.99 2.85 -25.38
N GLY A 265 -3.64 1.75 -26.07
CA GLY A 265 -4.21 0.43 -25.85
C GLY A 265 -3.83 -0.15 -24.47
N MET A 266 -2.61 0.09 -24.00
CA MET A 266 -2.14 -0.31 -22.68
C MET A 266 -2.84 0.48 -21.56
N ILE A 267 -2.86 1.81 -21.66
CA ILE A 267 -3.43 2.70 -20.64
C ILE A 267 -4.95 2.53 -20.49
N ASN A 268 -5.65 2.22 -21.59
CA ASN A 268 -7.10 2.00 -21.57
C ASN A 268 -7.50 0.53 -21.43
N ALA A 269 -6.54 -0.39 -21.25
CA ALA A 269 -6.85 -1.79 -21.00
C ALA A 269 -7.69 -1.93 -19.73
N GLN A 270 -8.73 -2.75 -19.80
CA GLN A 270 -9.59 -3.07 -18.67
C GLN A 270 -9.42 -4.55 -18.33
N TYR A 271 -9.38 -4.88 -17.05
CA TYR A 271 -9.35 -6.24 -16.53
C TYR A 271 -8.12 -7.08 -16.92
N GLU A 272 -7.07 -6.47 -17.42
CA GLU A 272 -5.83 -7.17 -17.78
C GLU A 272 -4.59 -6.31 -17.50
N ALA A 273 -3.50 -6.95 -17.14
CA ALA A 273 -2.17 -6.36 -17.19
C ALA A 273 -1.66 -6.46 -18.63
N LYS A 274 -1.50 -5.31 -19.32
CA LYS A 274 -1.11 -5.24 -20.73
C LYS A 274 0.16 -4.41 -20.92
N GLY A 275 0.94 -4.75 -21.94
CA GLY A 275 2.16 -4.03 -22.26
C GLY A 275 3.18 -4.09 -21.12
N GLU A 276 3.63 -2.95 -20.66
CA GLU A 276 4.64 -2.81 -19.60
C GLU A 276 4.13 -2.97 -18.16
N VAL A 277 2.85 -3.35 -17.96
CA VAL A 277 2.26 -3.51 -16.63
C VAL A 277 2.69 -4.82 -16.00
N LEU A 278 3.43 -4.75 -14.90
CA LEU A 278 3.87 -5.92 -14.12
C LEU A 278 2.74 -6.45 -13.24
N VAL A 279 2.00 -5.54 -12.58
CA VAL A 279 0.85 -5.87 -11.74
C VAL A 279 -0.10 -4.70 -11.65
N ARG A 280 -1.37 -5.00 -11.55
CA ARG A 280 -2.45 -4.06 -11.25
C ARG A 280 -3.53 -4.73 -10.42
N SER A 281 -4.30 -3.93 -9.70
CA SER A 281 -5.58 -4.35 -9.15
C SER A 281 -6.69 -4.27 -10.21
N HIS A 282 -7.87 -4.81 -9.91
CA HIS A 282 -9.03 -4.78 -10.79
C HIS A 282 -8.80 -5.49 -12.15
N ILE A 283 -8.55 -6.78 -12.07
CA ILE A 283 -8.41 -7.65 -13.25
C ILE A 283 -9.64 -8.53 -13.47
N ASN A 284 -10.71 -8.33 -12.69
CA ASN A 284 -11.94 -9.10 -12.76
C ASN A 284 -13.10 -8.20 -13.20
N ASN A 285 -13.89 -8.69 -14.17
CA ASN A 285 -15.10 -8.03 -14.63
C ASN A 285 -16.26 -8.26 -13.64
N SER A 286 -16.38 -7.38 -12.65
CA SER A 286 -17.49 -7.34 -11.72
C SER A 286 -18.34 -6.09 -11.95
N SER A 287 -19.62 -6.24 -12.25
CA SER A 287 -20.52 -5.10 -12.51
C SER A 287 -20.65 -4.14 -11.34
N GLU A 288 -20.48 -4.61 -10.11
CA GLU A 288 -20.48 -3.76 -8.90
C GLU A 288 -19.25 -2.87 -8.85
N LEU A 289 -18.10 -3.38 -9.30
CA LEU A 289 -16.83 -2.67 -9.30
C LEU A 289 -16.72 -1.71 -10.50
N ASP A 290 -17.32 -2.02 -11.63
CA ASP A 290 -17.39 -1.12 -12.78
C ASP A 290 -18.09 0.20 -12.44
N TRP A 291 -19.14 0.15 -11.61
CA TRP A 291 -19.77 1.35 -11.10
C TRP A 291 -18.78 2.21 -10.30
N TYR A 292 -18.00 1.58 -9.44
CA TYR A 292 -17.04 2.26 -8.59
C TYR A 292 -15.91 2.91 -9.40
N PHE A 293 -15.41 2.23 -10.43
CA PHE A 293 -14.46 2.77 -11.40
C PHE A 293 -15.01 4.00 -12.12
N SER A 294 -16.21 3.88 -12.63
CA SER A 294 -16.90 4.98 -13.33
C SER A 294 -17.10 6.19 -12.41
N TYR A 295 -17.47 5.94 -11.15
CA TYR A 295 -17.63 6.98 -10.13
C TYR A 295 -16.31 7.70 -9.85
N SER A 296 -15.24 6.98 -9.54
CA SER A 296 -13.93 7.56 -9.22
C SER A 296 -13.34 8.33 -10.41
N LYS A 297 -13.48 7.82 -11.62
CA LYS A 297 -13.10 8.52 -12.84
C LYS A 297 -13.87 9.84 -13.00
N SER A 298 -15.18 9.82 -12.83
CA SER A 298 -16.04 11.00 -12.91
C SER A 298 -15.72 12.02 -11.82
N TYR A 299 -15.44 11.55 -10.62
CA TYR A 299 -15.04 12.37 -9.49
C TYR A 299 -13.77 13.16 -9.79
N LEU A 300 -12.71 12.50 -10.25
CA LEU A 300 -11.45 13.17 -10.61
C LEU A 300 -11.57 14.04 -11.87
N ALA A 301 -12.46 13.67 -12.80
CA ALA A 301 -12.74 14.47 -13.99
C ALA A 301 -13.52 15.75 -13.70
N SER A 302 -14.00 15.98 -12.48
CA SER A 302 -14.70 17.24 -12.11
C SER A 302 -13.76 18.42 -11.85
N ARG A 303 -12.44 18.17 -11.73
CA ARG A 303 -11.39 19.18 -11.59
C ARG A 303 -10.47 19.16 -12.81
N PRO A 304 -10.11 20.31 -13.38
CA PRO A 304 -9.16 20.35 -14.49
C PRO A 304 -7.74 20.03 -14.00
N ALA A 305 -6.93 19.43 -14.86
CA ALA A 305 -5.50 19.28 -14.61
C ALA A 305 -4.86 20.65 -14.40
N SER A 306 -3.92 20.73 -13.46
CA SER A 306 -3.28 21.99 -13.10
C SER A 306 -2.46 22.56 -14.28
N ALA A 307 -2.41 23.88 -14.37
CA ALA A 307 -1.59 24.54 -15.37
C ALA A 307 -0.11 24.16 -15.26
N ARG A 308 0.36 23.85 -14.00
CA ARG A 308 1.72 23.33 -13.76
C ARG A 308 1.97 21.98 -14.40
N LEU A 309 1.00 21.07 -14.36
CA LEU A 309 1.11 19.76 -15.02
C LEU A 309 1.05 19.92 -16.55
N ILE A 310 0.10 20.68 -17.07
CA ILE A 310 -0.10 20.83 -18.52
C ILE A 310 1.13 21.43 -19.19
N ARG A 311 1.79 22.42 -18.59
CA ARG A 311 3.00 23.03 -19.17
C ARG A 311 4.16 22.06 -19.38
N LEU A 312 4.18 20.90 -18.67
CA LEU A 312 5.24 19.90 -18.83
C LEU A 312 5.21 19.22 -20.21
N PHE A 313 4.09 19.28 -20.91
CA PHE A 313 3.95 18.71 -22.25
C PHE A 313 4.47 19.65 -23.36
N GLY A 314 4.94 20.85 -23.01
CA GLY A 314 5.55 21.78 -23.95
C GLY A 314 4.56 22.45 -24.92
N GLU A 315 5.11 22.93 -26.04
CA GLU A 315 4.33 23.67 -27.07
C GLU A 315 3.54 22.74 -27.99
N ASN A 316 3.99 21.47 -28.14
CA ASN A 316 3.35 20.47 -29.02
C ASN A 316 2.88 19.28 -28.20
N PRO A 317 1.89 19.45 -27.31
CA PRO A 317 1.46 18.40 -26.37
C PRO A 317 0.90 17.16 -27.08
N GLU A 318 0.42 17.31 -28.33
CA GLU A 318 -0.09 16.22 -29.17
C GLU A 318 0.98 15.21 -29.56
N LYS A 319 2.26 15.57 -29.53
CA LYS A 319 3.37 14.63 -29.75
C LYS A 319 3.64 13.70 -28.60
N ASP A 320 3.18 14.06 -27.40
CA ASP A 320 3.33 13.20 -26.21
C ASP A 320 2.05 12.36 -26.05
N VAL A 321 2.14 11.05 -26.30
CA VAL A 321 0.98 10.14 -26.26
C VAL A 321 0.25 10.14 -24.91
N ARG A 322 0.93 10.52 -23.82
CA ARG A 322 0.35 10.63 -22.49
C ARG A 322 -0.64 11.78 -22.40
N TYR A 323 -0.46 12.84 -23.19
CA TYR A 323 -1.36 14.01 -23.17
C TYR A 323 -2.77 13.62 -23.61
N ALA A 324 -2.90 13.05 -24.81
CA ALA A 324 -4.19 12.60 -25.34
C ALA A 324 -4.82 11.47 -24.52
N ALA A 325 -3.99 10.58 -23.93
CA ALA A 325 -4.45 9.51 -23.06
C ALA A 325 -4.95 10.01 -21.69
N SER A 326 -4.55 11.22 -21.28
CA SER A 326 -4.85 11.76 -19.94
C SER A 326 -5.86 12.89 -19.94
N PHE A 327 -5.94 13.71 -21.00
CA PHE A 327 -6.70 14.97 -20.98
C PHE A 327 -7.56 15.17 -22.22
N ASN A 328 -8.71 15.77 -22.02
CA ASN A 328 -9.48 16.34 -23.12
C ASN A 328 -9.06 17.81 -23.40
N SER A 329 -9.67 18.43 -24.43
CA SER A 329 -9.39 19.82 -24.82
C SER A 329 -9.63 20.88 -23.74
N LYS A 330 -10.35 20.52 -22.66
CA LYS A 330 -10.61 21.38 -21.50
C LYS A 330 -9.70 21.05 -20.31
N ARG A 331 -8.65 20.29 -20.50
CA ARG A 331 -7.73 19.78 -19.47
C ARG A 331 -8.40 18.86 -18.43
N MET A 332 -9.60 18.33 -18.73
CA MET A 332 -10.28 17.42 -17.81
C MET A 332 -9.71 16.02 -17.97
N ASN A 333 -9.58 15.31 -16.85
CA ASN A 333 -9.06 13.95 -16.83
C ASN A 333 -9.95 12.98 -17.63
N VAL A 334 -9.33 12.19 -18.50
CA VAL A 334 -9.96 11.07 -19.22
C VAL A 334 -9.31 9.72 -18.88
N LYS A 335 -8.12 9.74 -18.26
CA LYS A 335 -7.42 8.53 -17.82
C LYS A 335 -8.17 7.89 -16.66
N THR A 336 -8.26 6.56 -16.67
CA THR A 336 -8.80 5.81 -15.54
C THR A 336 -7.78 5.85 -14.39
N PRO A 337 -8.19 6.30 -13.19
CA PRO A 337 -7.32 6.28 -12.02
C PRO A 337 -7.13 4.83 -11.57
N GLU A 338 -5.88 4.41 -11.35
CA GLU A 338 -5.56 3.03 -11.10
C GLU A 338 -4.19 2.84 -10.46
N CYS A 339 -4.11 2.05 -9.37
CA CYS A 339 -2.85 1.60 -8.82
C CYS A 339 -2.31 0.43 -9.64
N LYS A 340 -1.07 0.57 -10.06
CA LYS A 340 -0.33 -0.45 -10.81
C LYS A 340 1.17 -0.22 -10.67
N VAL A 341 1.93 -1.26 -10.99
CA VAL A 341 3.39 -1.17 -11.13
C VAL A 341 3.73 -1.44 -12.58
N ARG A 342 4.45 -0.52 -13.19
CA ARG A 342 4.82 -0.56 -14.61
C ARG A 342 6.33 -0.44 -14.80
N LEU A 343 6.83 -0.97 -15.90
CA LEU A 343 8.26 -0.87 -16.22
C LEU A 343 8.73 0.58 -16.37
N SER A 344 7.88 1.49 -16.82
CA SER A 344 8.20 2.92 -16.88
C SER A 344 8.47 3.54 -15.49
N GLU A 345 7.77 3.11 -14.44
CA GLU A 345 8.10 3.51 -13.06
C GLU A 345 9.48 2.98 -12.65
N ILE A 346 9.79 1.73 -13.00
CA ILE A 346 11.10 1.12 -12.75
C ILE A 346 12.22 1.88 -13.46
N VAL A 347 12.02 2.25 -14.73
CA VAL A 347 12.96 3.06 -15.52
C VAL A 347 13.19 4.44 -14.88
N LEU A 348 12.14 5.09 -14.40
CA LEU A 348 12.24 6.40 -13.74
C LEU A 348 12.94 6.30 -12.38
N MET A 349 12.69 5.26 -11.60
CA MET A 349 13.44 5.00 -10.37
C MET A 349 14.92 4.76 -10.66
N LEU A 350 15.23 4.02 -11.72
CA LEU A 350 16.61 3.77 -12.14
C LEU A 350 17.32 5.06 -12.57
N ALA A 351 16.65 5.91 -13.36
CA ALA A 351 17.20 7.21 -13.76
C ALA A 351 17.51 8.10 -12.55
N GLU A 352 16.60 8.16 -11.59
CA GLU A 352 16.80 8.96 -10.37
C GLU A 352 17.88 8.35 -9.47
N ALA A 353 17.96 7.02 -9.36
CA ALA A 353 19.00 6.35 -8.59
C ALA A 353 20.41 6.64 -9.16
N TYR A 354 20.57 6.57 -10.48
CA TYR A 354 21.83 6.95 -11.13
C TYR A 354 22.19 8.42 -10.89
N TYR A 355 21.20 9.32 -10.96
CA TYR A 355 21.41 10.74 -10.60
C TYR A 355 21.98 10.89 -9.18
N HIS A 356 21.37 10.24 -8.19
CA HIS A 356 21.83 10.32 -6.81
C HIS A 356 23.20 9.65 -6.57
N LYS A 357 23.58 8.70 -7.42
CA LYS A 357 24.92 8.11 -7.45
C LYS A 357 25.94 8.99 -8.15
N GLY A 358 25.53 10.10 -8.79
CA GLY A 358 26.40 10.98 -9.54
C GLY A 358 26.72 10.52 -10.97
N ASP A 359 26.08 9.45 -11.44
CA ASP A 359 26.18 8.97 -12.83
C ASP A 359 25.09 9.61 -13.71
N ASN A 360 25.36 10.88 -14.06
CA ASN A 360 24.42 11.66 -14.86
C ASN A 360 24.23 11.12 -16.29
N ASP A 361 25.21 10.44 -16.85
CA ASP A 361 25.13 9.86 -18.20
C ASP A 361 24.15 8.70 -18.23
N SER A 362 24.21 7.80 -17.25
CA SER A 362 23.25 6.72 -17.09
C SER A 362 21.85 7.24 -16.75
N ALA A 363 21.74 8.27 -15.91
CA ALA A 363 20.47 8.91 -15.60
C ALA A 363 19.79 9.49 -16.86
N LEU A 364 20.55 10.24 -17.69
CA LEU A 364 20.06 10.75 -18.98
C LEU A 364 19.70 9.65 -19.97
N ARG A 365 20.49 8.59 -20.04
CA ARG A 365 20.21 7.45 -20.93
C ARG A 365 18.84 6.86 -20.63
N TRP A 366 18.54 6.54 -19.37
CA TRP A 366 17.27 5.93 -18.98
C TRP A 366 16.09 6.91 -19.09
N LEU A 367 16.30 8.18 -18.78
CA LEU A 367 15.31 9.23 -18.99
C LEU A 367 14.95 9.35 -20.49
N ASN A 368 15.95 9.38 -21.36
CA ASN A 368 15.74 9.43 -22.82
C ASN A 368 15.11 8.17 -23.38
N GLU A 369 15.43 7.00 -22.81
CA GLU A 369 14.79 5.74 -23.20
C GLU A 369 13.26 5.78 -22.97
N LEU A 370 12.82 6.28 -21.81
CA LEU A 370 11.39 6.48 -21.58
C LEU A 370 10.80 7.49 -22.58
N ARG A 371 11.47 8.64 -22.77
CA ARG A 371 10.97 9.71 -23.64
C ARG A 371 10.78 9.27 -25.09
N ARG A 372 11.69 8.45 -25.64
CA ARG A 372 11.55 7.87 -26.99
C ARG A 372 10.31 6.99 -27.15
N ASN A 373 9.85 6.36 -26.06
CA ASN A 373 8.65 5.54 -26.03
C ASN A 373 7.38 6.33 -25.70
N ARG A 374 7.46 7.66 -25.54
CA ARG A 374 6.33 8.53 -25.14
C ARG A 374 6.11 9.73 -26.05
N ILE A 375 7.14 10.21 -26.72
CA ILE A 375 7.09 11.48 -27.46
C ILE A 375 7.54 11.23 -28.89
N GLU A 376 6.68 11.56 -29.85
CA GLU A 376 6.97 11.43 -31.28
C GLU A 376 8.10 12.41 -31.68
N ASP A 377 9.01 11.93 -32.53
CA ASP A 377 10.15 12.70 -33.06
C ASP A 377 10.99 13.42 -31.97
N VAL A 378 11.05 12.85 -30.77
CA VAL A 378 11.77 13.48 -29.66
C VAL A 378 13.28 13.42 -29.86
N SER A 379 13.95 14.54 -29.59
CA SER A 379 15.40 14.56 -29.46
C SER A 379 15.81 14.20 -28.05
N ASP A 380 16.95 13.50 -27.92
CA ASP A 380 17.53 13.17 -26.62
C ASP A 380 17.94 14.43 -25.87
N LEU A 381 17.65 14.45 -24.58
CA LEU A 381 18.21 15.45 -23.67
C LEU A 381 19.69 15.16 -23.46
N THR A 382 20.46 16.25 -23.42
CA THR A 382 21.86 16.26 -23.01
C THR A 382 22.01 17.21 -21.82
N MET A 383 23.10 17.14 -21.10
CA MET A 383 23.35 18.09 -19.99
C MET A 383 23.26 19.55 -20.44
N ALA A 384 23.64 19.83 -21.69
CA ALA A 384 23.59 21.19 -22.27
C ALA A 384 22.20 21.63 -22.71
N SER A 385 21.29 20.69 -23.02
CA SER A 385 19.92 20.98 -23.49
C SER A 385 18.86 20.86 -22.39
N LEU A 386 19.24 20.55 -21.15
CA LEU A 386 18.30 20.49 -20.04
C LEU A 386 17.68 21.87 -19.79
N PRO A 387 16.36 21.94 -19.56
CA PRO A 387 15.69 23.18 -19.22
C PRO A 387 16.17 23.69 -17.85
N ALA A 388 16.17 25.02 -17.68
CA ALA A 388 16.46 25.62 -16.38
C ALA A 388 15.43 25.19 -15.32
N VAL A 389 15.87 25.10 -14.06
CA VAL A 389 14.98 24.81 -12.94
C VAL A 389 13.89 25.87 -12.81
N ARG A 390 12.67 25.45 -12.65
CA ARG A 390 11.51 26.33 -12.51
C ARG A 390 11.34 26.75 -11.05
N PRO A 391 11.41 28.04 -10.73
CA PRO A 391 11.35 28.52 -9.34
C PRO A 391 9.96 28.41 -8.72
N ASP A 392 8.91 28.22 -9.53
CA ASP A 392 7.52 28.13 -9.08
C ASP A 392 7.01 26.69 -8.92
N ASP A 393 7.87 25.68 -9.10
CA ASP A 393 7.52 24.30 -8.81
C ASP A 393 7.38 24.06 -7.32
N ARG A 394 6.58 23.07 -6.95
CA ARG A 394 6.38 22.69 -5.55
C ARG A 394 7.61 22.02 -4.96
N ILE A 395 8.26 21.16 -5.72
CA ILE A 395 9.48 20.47 -5.31
C ILE A 395 10.67 21.33 -5.68
N VAL A 396 11.31 21.89 -4.68
CA VAL A 396 12.52 22.73 -4.82
C VAL A 396 13.75 22.10 -4.19
N VAL A 397 13.54 21.05 -3.40
CA VAL A 397 14.60 20.21 -2.82
C VAL A 397 14.33 18.75 -3.12
N ASP A 398 15.38 17.94 -3.19
CA ASP A 398 15.30 16.50 -3.34
C ASP A 398 15.07 15.78 -2.00
N CYS A 399 14.97 14.45 -2.05
CA CYS A 399 14.79 13.60 -0.88
C CYS A 399 15.95 13.67 0.14
N GLN A 400 17.07 14.28 -0.21
CA GLN A 400 18.23 14.52 0.67
C GLN A 400 18.28 15.98 1.16
N GLY A 401 17.27 16.79 0.81
CA GLY A 401 17.21 18.21 1.16
C GLY A 401 18.13 19.12 0.31
N LYS A 402 18.72 18.61 -0.78
CA LYS A 402 19.54 19.39 -1.71
C LYS A 402 18.65 20.09 -2.73
N ALA A 403 19.08 21.26 -3.20
CA ALA A 403 18.37 21.98 -4.26
C ALA A 403 18.24 21.12 -5.52
N VAL A 404 17.06 21.15 -6.13
CA VAL A 404 16.77 20.43 -7.38
C VAL A 404 17.67 20.98 -8.49
N THR A 405 18.29 20.08 -9.26
CA THR A 405 19.10 20.41 -10.44
C THR A 405 18.27 20.30 -11.73
N PRO A 406 18.74 20.85 -12.86
CA PRO A 406 18.04 20.69 -14.15
C PRO A 406 17.78 19.22 -14.53
N LEU A 407 18.72 18.31 -14.31
CA LEU A 407 18.55 16.90 -14.61
C LEU A 407 17.49 16.26 -13.71
N LEU A 408 17.55 16.51 -12.41
CA LEU A 408 16.58 15.96 -11.47
C LEU A 408 15.17 16.50 -11.75
N GLN A 409 15.05 17.78 -12.10
CA GLN A 409 13.76 18.34 -12.49
C GLN A 409 13.21 17.67 -13.76
N ALA A 410 14.04 17.39 -14.75
CA ALA A 410 13.62 16.67 -15.94
C ALA A 410 13.12 15.24 -15.62
N ILE A 411 13.76 14.55 -14.67
CA ILE A 411 13.31 13.25 -14.18
C ILE A 411 11.94 13.37 -13.47
N PHE A 412 11.76 14.34 -12.58
CA PHE A 412 10.49 14.61 -11.90
C PHE A 412 9.38 15.00 -12.88
N ASP A 413 9.68 15.76 -13.92
CA ASP A 413 8.72 16.12 -14.95
C ASP A 413 8.21 14.90 -15.71
N GLU A 414 9.12 14.01 -16.12
CA GLU A 414 8.72 12.76 -16.78
C GLU A 414 7.95 11.85 -15.84
N ARG A 415 8.36 11.75 -14.55
CA ARG A 415 7.65 10.98 -13.54
C ARG A 415 6.23 11.49 -13.32
N ARG A 416 6.06 12.81 -13.19
CA ARG A 416 4.76 13.45 -12.99
C ARG A 416 3.81 13.23 -14.18
N LYS A 417 4.31 13.29 -15.41
CA LYS A 417 3.54 12.99 -16.63
C LYS A 417 3.17 11.51 -16.72
N GLU A 418 4.12 10.64 -16.43
CA GLU A 418 3.98 9.19 -16.58
C GLU A 418 2.99 8.61 -15.58
N LEU A 419 3.15 8.95 -14.30
CA LEU A 419 2.40 8.37 -13.19
C LEU A 419 1.17 9.19 -12.78
N TYR A 420 0.72 10.12 -13.65
CA TYR A 420 -0.52 10.85 -13.44
C TYR A 420 -1.71 9.90 -13.28
N MET A 421 -2.56 10.12 -12.28
CA MET A 421 -3.69 9.26 -11.89
C MET A 421 -3.28 7.84 -11.44
N GLU A 422 -2.08 7.67 -10.92
CA GLU A 422 -1.60 6.42 -10.32
C GLU A 422 -1.23 6.57 -8.83
N GLY A 423 -1.57 7.70 -8.22
CA GLY A 423 -1.38 7.95 -6.78
C GLY A 423 0.06 8.26 -6.35
N ASP A 424 0.98 8.46 -7.30
CA ASP A 424 2.40 8.67 -7.02
C ASP A 424 2.72 10.10 -6.53
N ARG A 425 2.05 11.12 -7.11
CA ARG A 425 2.43 12.53 -6.90
C ARG A 425 2.43 12.98 -5.44
N TRP A 426 1.50 12.51 -4.64
CA TRP A 426 1.45 12.82 -3.20
C TRP A 426 2.71 12.37 -2.48
N TYR A 427 3.16 11.15 -2.77
CA TYR A 427 4.38 10.59 -2.18
C TYR A 427 5.65 11.20 -2.75
N GLU A 428 5.65 11.63 -4.00
CA GLU A 428 6.76 12.38 -4.60
C GLU A 428 6.94 13.72 -3.89
N LEU A 429 5.84 14.46 -3.62
CA LEU A 429 5.86 15.68 -2.81
C LEU A 429 6.35 15.40 -1.39
N LYS A 430 5.82 14.37 -0.74
CA LYS A 430 6.22 13.98 0.61
C LYS A 430 7.72 13.68 0.70
N ARG A 431 8.25 12.89 -0.23
CA ARG A 431 9.65 12.49 -0.23
C ARG A 431 10.60 13.64 -0.48
N ASN A 432 10.18 14.63 -1.26
CA ASN A 432 10.99 15.75 -1.71
C ASN A 432 10.59 17.05 -1.01
N GLY A 433 10.79 17.06 0.30
CA GLY A 433 10.71 18.26 1.13
C GLY A 433 9.33 18.56 1.71
N SER A 434 8.30 17.76 1.48
CA SER A 434 6.94 17.98 2.03
C SER A 434 6.48 19.43 1.90
N PRO A 435 6.45 20.03 0.69
CA PRO A 435 6.25 21.46 0.51
C PRO A 435 4.91 21.94 1.04
N GLU A 436 4.91 23.07 1.76
CA GLU A 436 3.66 23.73 2.16
C GLU A 436 3.09 24.56 1.01
N TRP A 437 1.79 24.45 0.80
CA TRP A 437 1.07 25.22 -0.20
C TRP A 437 -0.41 25.36 0.16
N TRP A 438 -1.11 26.24 -0.54
CA TRP A 438 -2.50 26.48 -0.26
C TRP A 438 -3.36 26.52 -1.53
N VAL A 439 -4.62 26.23 -1.36
CA VAL A 439 -5.68 26.40 -2.35
C VAL A 439 -6.80 27.24 -1.80
N ILE A 440 -7.55 27.91 -2.67
CA ILE A 440 -8.79 28.59 -2.30
C ILE A 440 -9.97 27.79 -2.85
N SER A 441 -10.94 27.50 -2.01
CA SER A 441 -12.20 26.93 -2.42
C SER A 441 -13.33 27.60 -1.63
N ASN A 442 -14.40 28.00 -2.34
CA ASN A 442 -15.55 28.70 -1.73
C ASN A 442 -15.18 29.92 -0.86
N GLY A 443 -14.12 30.64 -1.24
CA GLY A 443 -13.65 31.82 -0.50
C GLY A 443 -12.82 31.50 0.74
N LEU A 444 -12.60 30.25 1.06
CA LEU A 444 -11.76 29.80 2.18
C LEU A 444 -10.39 29.34 1.69
N LYS A 445 -9.37 29.65 2.50
CA LYS A 445 -7.99 29.24 2.25
C LYS A 445 -7.70 27.94 3.02
N TYR A 446 -7.26 26.94 2.30
CA TYR A 446 -6.87 25.62 2.83
C TYR A 446 -5.37 25.43 2.59
N THR A 447 -4.62 25.19 3.65
CA THR A 447 -3.16 25.07 3.60
C THR A 447 -2.74 23.63 3.86
N THR A 448 -2.10 23.00 2.89
CA THR A 448 -1.41 21.73 3.09
C THR A 448 -0.13 22.00 3.87
N ARG A 449 -0.15 21.65 5.15
CA ARG A 449 0.98 21.75 6.07
C ARG A 449 1.89 20.53 5.97
N GLU A 450 3.15 20.67 6.35
CA GLU A 450 4.12 19.58 6.33
C GLU A 450 3.60 18.32 7.07
N TYR A 451 3.00 18.44 8.24
CA TYR A 451 2.52 17.29 9.00
C TYR A 451 1.45 16.47 8.29
N LEU A 452 0.65 17.08 7.39
CA LEU A 452 -0.43 16.41 6.66
C LEU A 452 0.06 15.36 5.65
N TYR A 453 1.35 15.40 5.28
CA TYR A 453 1.94 14.36 4.45
C TYR A 453 2.12 13.03 5.19
N THR A 454 2.11 13.05 6.51
CA THR A 454 2.21 11.86 7.35
C THR A 454 0.87 11.62 8.01
N SER A 455 0.14 10.62 7.54
CA SER A 455 -1.22 10.32 8.01
C SER A 455 -1.24 9.96 9.49
N PRO A 456 -2.34 10.28 10.22
CA PRO A 456 -2.46 9.94 11.63
C PRO A 456 -2.64 8.43 11.83
N ILE A 457 -2.08 7.91 12.91
CA ILE A 457 -2.42 6.58 13.42
C ILE A 457 -3.91 6.57 13.78
N SER A 458 -4.60 5.44 13.56
CA SER A 458 -6.01 5.34 13.89
C SER A 458 -6.28 5.74 15.34
N LYS A 459 -7.29 6.60 15.52
CA LYS A 459 -7.70 7.04 16.86
C LYS A 459 -8.11 5.86 17.73
N SER A 460 -8.81 4.88 17.17
CA SER A 460 -9.24 3.69 17.90
C SER A 460 -8.05 2.90 18.44
N ASP A 461 -6.97 2.77 17.67
CA ASP A 461 -5.78 2.04 18.09
C ASP A 461 -5.01 2.80 19.20
N VAL A 462 -4.91 4.12 19.08
CA VAL A 462 -4.29 4.96 20.13
C VAL A 462 -5.10 4.91 21.43
N ASP A 463 -6.42 4.97 21.36
CA ASP A 463 -7.31 4.89 22.54
C ASP A 463 -7.20 3.51 23.23
N LEU A 464 -7.10 2.43 22.47
CA LEU A 464 -6.99 1.07 22.97
C LEU A 464 -5.58 0.70 23.46
N ASN A 465 -4.57 1.37 22.93
CA ASN A 465 -3.16 1.17 23.27
C ASN A 465 -2.48 2.50 23.64
N PRO A 466 -2.59 2.94 24.91
CA PRO A 466 -2.07 4.25 25.34
C PRO A 466 -0.56 4.46 25.17
N GLY A 467 0.21 3.37 24.90
CA GLY A 467 1.63 3.46 24.58
C GLY A 467 1.91 3.68 23.09
N LEU A 468 0.88 3.68 22.24
CA LEU A 468 1.01 3.90 20.82
C LEU A 468 1.02 5.42 20.53
N GLU A 469 2.19 5.95 20.19
CA GLU A 469 2.36 7.39 19.95
C GLU A 469 1.72 7.82 18.62
N GLN A 470 1.00 8.95 18.66
CA GLN A 470 0.44 9.59 17.47
C GLN A 470 1.53 10.32 16.68
N ASN A 471 1.31 10.49 15.38
CA ASN A 471 2.14 11.33 14.54
C ASN A 471 2.03 12.80 14.91
N PRO A 472 3.12 13.60 14.81
CA PRO A 472 3.11 15.02 15.12
C PRO A 472 2.04 15.79 14.32
N GLY A 473 1.44 16.80 14.95
CA GLY A 473 0.43 17.67 14.34
C GLY A 473 -1.03 17.19 14.54
N TYR A 474 -1.23 15.96 15.03
CA TYR A 474 -2.55 15.44 15.37
C TYR A 474 -2.74 15.34 16.88
N VAL A 475 -3.85 15.89 17.35
CA VAL A 475 -4.25 15.87 18.76
C VAL A 475 -5.62 15.21 18.82
N TYR A 476 -5.75 14.13 19.58
CA TYR A 476 -7.00 13.45 19.86
C TYR A 476 -7.32 13.51 21.34
#